data_bc791f65fa676fce4b085e86ddfe7c7b
#
_entry.id   bc791f65fa676fce4b085e86ddfe7c7b
#
_cell.length_a   1.000
_cell.length_b   1.000
_cell.length_c   1.000
_cell.angle_alpha   90.00
_cell.angle_beta   90.00
_cell.angle_gamma   90.00
#
_symmetry.space_group_name_H-M   'P 1'
#
loop_
_entity.id
_entity.type
_entity.pdbx_description
1 polymer ?
#
loop_
_entity_poly.entity_id
_entity_poly.type
_entity_poly.pdbx_seq_one_letter_code
_entity_poly.pdbx_strand_id
1 'polypeptide(L)'
;WVRNDSDIASYEDLGGTSSCHTGWLKSAGMLMPMGYLIGNGFVEVVGDENEIDSLRATIESTFDSASIPGKGDPYHGYSGAFRCLSEGVGDIAFVKSTSYEEHCEGNSWCLERSEYRPLEPAFGHVPSHAVMVNPSHSSDARIATITAALLALNEGEEGRAILGSVLNTPGITAVNSATHLASYSDAISNIPGIQQYFAESYEQTG
;
A
#
# COMPACT_ATOMS: atom_id res chain seq x y z
N TRP A 1 8.21 8.67 0.81
CA TRP A 1 8.51 10.08 0.54
C TRP A 1 9.06 10.77 1.78
N VAL A 2 10.04 11.64 1.58
CA VAL A 2 10.60 12.52 2.60
C VAL A 2 10.65 13.96 2.07
N ARG A 3 10.80 14.95 2.97
CA ARG A 3 11.06 16.32 2.54
C ARG A 3 12.52 16.46 2.07
N ASN A 4 12.76 17.38 1.15
CA ASN A 4 14.10 17.62 0.58
C ASN A 4 15.09 18.23 1.59
N ASP A 5 14.58 18.88 2.63
CA ASP A 5 15.38 19.42 3.74
C ASP A 5 15.68 18.36 4.84
N SER A 6 15.22 17.11 4.65
CA SER A 6 15.47 15.99 5.57
C SER A 6 16.86 15.39 5.38
N ASP A 7 17.49 14.99 6.47
CA ASP A 7 18.76 14.24 6.50
C ASP A 7 18.60 12.76 6.12
N ILE A 8 17.36 12.25 5.97
CA ILE A 8 17.08 10.86 5.60
C ILE A 8 17.48 10.63 4.15
N ALA A 9 18.62 10.01 3.88
CA ALA A 9 19.13 9.73 2.53
C ALA A 9 18.76 8.33 2.03
N SER A 10 18.55 7.38 2.94
CA SER A 10 18.31 5.96 2.66
C SER A 10 17.42 5.32 3.73
N TYR A 11 17.14 4.03 3.58
CA TYR A 11 16.36 3.27 4.55
C TYR A 11 17.11 2.97 5.85
N GLU A 12 18.43 3.03 5.84
CA GLU A 12 19.26 2.91 7.04
C GLU A 12 19.07 4.09 8.01
N ASP A 13 18.61 5.23 7.51
CA ASP A 13 18.44 6.46 8.29
C ASP A 13 17.07 6.56 8.98
N LEU A 14 16.22 5.52 8.87
CA LEU A 14 14.85 5.56 9.38
C LEU A 14 14.73 5.40 10.89
N GLY A 15 15.69 4.77 11.54
CA GLY A 15 15.69 4.57 12.98
C GLY A 15 15.63 5.89 13.77
N GLY A 16 14.67 6.01 14.70
CA GLY A 16 14.49 7.21 15.51
C GLY A 16 13.84 8.39 14.81
N THR A 17 13.32 8.20 13.58
CA THR A 17 12.52 9.23 12.87
C THR A 17 11.03 9.09 13.21
N SER A 18 10.21 10.01 12.70
CA SER A 18 8.75 9.96 12.83
C SER A 18 8.10 9.52 11.52
N SER A 19 7.22 8.50 11.57
CA SER A 19 6.62 7.91 10.38
C SER A 19 5.14 8.22 10.20
N CYS A 20 4.72 8.41 8.94
CA CYS A 20 3.34 8.62 8.53
C CYS A 20 2.84 7.42 7.71
N HIS A 21 1.86 6.69 8.24
CA HIS A 21 1.23 5.54 7.60
C HIS A 21 -0.19 5.88 7.12
N THR A 22 -0.70 5.15 6.13
CA THR A 22 -2.07 5.37 5.62
C THR A 22 -3.15 4.78 6.53
N GLY A 23 -2.78 4.01 7.52
CA GLY A 23 -3.64 3.34 8.51
C GLY A 23 -3.20 1.91 8.77
N TRP A 24 -3.73 1.31 9.85
CA TRP A 24 -3.37 -0.03 10.28
C TRP A 24 -3.63 -1.09 9.21
N LEU A 25 -2.65 -1.94 8.93
CA LEU A 25 -2.67 -3.05 7.95
C LEU A 25 -3.02 -2.64 6.51
N LYS A 26 -2.87 -1.36 6.15
CA LYS A 26 -3.04 -0.92 4.77
C LYS A 26 -1.86 -1.36 3.90
N SER A 27 -2.17 -1.95 2.72
CA SER A 27 -1.17 -2.58 1.85
C SER A 27 -0.01 -1.65 1.51
N ALA A 28 -0.24 -0.55 0.81
CA ALA A 28 0.83 0.31 0.32
C ALA A 28 1.43 1.24 1.39
N GLY A 29 0.68 1.57 2.43
CA GLY A 29 1.13 2.50 3.47
C GLY A 29 1.65 1.83 4.74
N MET A 30 1.61 0.50 4.83
CA MET A 30 2.12 -0.23 6.00
C MET A 30 2.68 -1.61 5.64
N LEU A 31 1.88 -2.53 5.09
CA LEU A 31 2.32 -3.91 4.90
C LEU A 31 3.50 -4.02 3.92
N MET A 32 3.43 -3.36 2.77
CA MET A 32 4.50 -3.37 1.78
C MET A 32 5.78 -2.71 2.30
N PRO A 33 5.74 -1.46 2.81
CA PRO A 33 6.95 -0.83 3.34
C PRO A 33 7.55 -1.58 4.51
N MET A 34 6.76 -1.96 5.52
CA MET A 34 7.29 -2.69 6.67
C MET A 34 7.83 -4.07 6.29
N GLY A 35 7.12 -4.79 5.40
CA GLY A 35 7.59 -6.08 4.90
C GLY A 35 8.89 -5.97 4.09
N TYR A 36 9.05 -4.91 3.31
CA TYR A 36 10.30 -4.60 2.62
C TYR A 36 11.44 -4.28 3.61
N LEU A 37 11.19 -3.42 4.59
CA LEU A 37 12.18 -3.01 5.58
C LEU A 37 12.65 -4.21 6.43
N ILE A 38 11.72 -5.05 6.88
CA ILE A 38 12.04 -6.27 7.65
C ILE A 38 12.78 -7.28 6.77
N GLY A 39 12.27 -7.57 5.58
CA GLY A 39 12.84 -8.57 4.68
C GLY A 39 14.25 -8.22 4.17
N ASN A 40 14.62 -6.94 4.15
CA ASN A 40 15.96 -6.47 3.79
C ASN A 40 16.86 -6.16 5.00
N GLY A 41 16.38 -6.40 6.22
CA GLY A 41 17.18 -6.24 7.44
C GLY A 41 17.38 -4.79 7.89
N PHE A 42 16.60 -3.84 7.38
CA PHE A 42 16.60 -2.45 7.86
C PHE A 42 15.88 -2.30 9.20
N VAL A 43 14.97 -3.22 9.49
CA VAL A 43 14.17 -3.25 10.71
C VAL A 43 14.14 -4.67 11.27
N GLU A 44 14.39 -4.82 12.56
CA GLU A 44 14.29 -6.10 13.26
C GLU A 44 12.90 -6.25 13.90
N VAL A 45 12.32 -7.45 13.79
CA VAL A 45 11.01 -7.76 14.40
C VAL A 45 11.15 -7.76 15.92
N VAL A 46 10.27 -7.05 16.59
CA VAL A 46 10.15 -7.03 18.06
C VAL A 46 8.89 -7.77 18.47
N GLY A 47 9.05 -8.81 19.31
CA GLY A 47 7.94 -9.65 19.77
C GLY A 47 7.94 -11.04 19.14
N ASP A 48 6.76 -11.66 19.07
CA ASP A 48 6.59 -13.01 18.50
C ASP A 48 6.34 -12.90 16.98
N GLU A 49 7.15 -13.61 16.21
CA GLU A 49 7.04 -13.65 14.74
C GLU A 49 5.69 -14.21 14.23
N ASN A 50 4.93 -14.88 15.07
CA ASN A 50 3.62 -15.45 14.74
C ASN A 50 2.44 -14.53 15.13
N GLU A 51 2.71 -13.41 15.76
CA GLU A 51 1.69 -12.50 16.28
C GLU A 51 1.65 -11.19 15.50
N ILE A 52 0.47 -10.83 14.94
CA ILE A 52 0.32 -9.60 14.16
C ILE A 52 0.57 -8.32 14.98
N ASP A 53 0.33 -8.36 16.28
CA ASP A 53 0.58 -7.23 17.17
C ASP A 53 2.07 -6.93 17.35
N SER A 54 2.96 -7.88 17.04
CA SER A 54 4.41 -7.67 16.97
C SER A 54 4.81 -6.66 15.88
N LEU A 55 4.00 -6.51 14.82
CA LEU A 55 4.21 -5.43 13.85
C LEU A 55 4.11 -4.05 14.49
N ARG A 56 3.17 -3.85 15.42
CA ARG A 56 3.04 -2.59 16.14
C ARG A 56 4.25 -2.33 17.03
N ALA A 57 4.66 -3.33 17.81
CA ALA A 57 5.86 -3.23 18.67
C ALA A 57 7.11 -2.96 17.82
N THR A 58 7.22 -3.57 16.65
CA THR A 58 8.31 -3.36 15.69
C THR A 58 8.34 -1.90 15.21
N ILE A 59 7.19 -1.34 14.80
CA ILE A 59 7.08 0.05 14.37
C ILE A 59 7.46 0.99 15.52
N GLU A 60 6.94 0.77 16.73
CA GLU A 60 7.21 1.59 17.93
C GLU A 60 8.67 1.50 18.39
N SER A 61 9.35 0.39 18.09
CA SER A 61 10.78 0.24 18.37
C SER A 61 11.69 0.91 17.32
N THR A 62 11.19 1.01 16.08
CA THR A 62 11.97 1.57 14.96
C THR A 62 11.87 3.09 14.92
N PHE A 63 10.69 3.64 15.12
CA PHE A 63 10.38 5.05 14.97
C PHE A 63 10.15 5.69 16.34
N ASP A 64 10.64 6.93 16.53
CA ASP A 64 10.36 7.71 17.73
C ASP A 64 8.86 8.01 17.89
N SER A 65 8.17 8.16 16.75
CA SER A 65 6.71 8.22 16.71
C SER A 65 6.19 7.66 15.39
N ALA A 66 4.95 7.12 15.40
CA ALA A 66 4.31 6.62 14.20
C ALA A 66 2.85 7.07 14.13
N SER A 67 2.49 7.84 13.11
CA SER A 67 1.12 8.16 12.80
C SER A 67 0.47 6.98 12.07
N ILE A 68 -0.39 6.24 12.78
CA ILE A 68 -1.17 5.10 12.26
C ILE A 68 -2.65 5.44 12.42
N PRO A 69 -3.19 6.31 11.56
CA PRO A 69 -4.51 6.90 11.75
C PRO A 69 -5.64 5.92 11.49
N GLY A 70 -6.72 6.04 12.25
CA GLY A 70 -8.00 5.39 12.02
C GLY A 70 -8.85 6.13 10.99
N LYS A 71 -9.94 5.48 10.52
CA LYS A 71 -10.89 6.11 9.61
C LYS A 71 -11.52 7.35 10.25
N GLY A 72 -11.47 8.48 9.54
CA GLY A 72 -11.98 9.79 10.01
C GLY A 72 -10.90 10.71 10.58
N ASP A 73 -9.69 10.20 10.79
CA ASP A 73 -8.53 11.02 11.15
C ASP A 73 -8.05 11.83 9.92
N PRO A 74 -7.62 13.09 10.07
CA PRO A 74 -7.14 13.92 8.96
C PRO A 74 -5.90 13.36 8.26
N TYR A 75 -5.13 12.50 8.94
CA TYR A 75 -3.96 11.85 8.38
C TYR A 75 -4.23 10.46 7.79
N HIS A 76 -5.50 10.00 7.76
CA HIS A 76 -5.86 8.71 7.21
C HIS A 76 -5.81 8.67 5.67
N GLY A 77 -5.35 7.55 5.10
CA GLY A 77 -5.25 7.32 3.66
C GLY A 77 -4.03 8.00 3.03
N TYR A 78 -3.92 7.93 1.70
CA TYR A 78 -2.76 8.46 0.97
C TYR A 78 -2.63 9.97 1.13
N SER A 79 -3.72 10.69 0.93
CA SER A 79 -3.77 12.15 1.13
C SER A 79 -3.37 12.53 2.55
N GLY A 80 -3.92 11.81 3.54
CA GLY A 80 -3.66 12.07 4.95
C GLY A 80 -2.22 11.78 5.36
N ALA A 81 -1.65 10.66 4.95
CA ALA A 81 -0.25 10.33 5.24
C ALA A 81 0.73 11.30 4.55
N PHE A 82 0.41 11.75 3.33
CA PHE A 82 1.21 12.77 2.67
C PHE A 82 1.07 14.15 3.35
N ARG A 83 -0.12 14.48 3.84
CA ARG A 83 -0.37 15.67 4.67
C ARG A 83 0.43 15.65 5.98
N CYS A 84 0.49 14.50 6.65
CA CYS A 84 1.29 14.28 7.86
C CYS A 84 2.77 14.64 7.62
N LEU A 85 3.35 14.23 6.48
CA LEU A 85 4.70 14.61 6.06
C LEU A 85 4.80 16.12 5.78
N SER A 86 3.84 16.68 5.03
CA SER A 86 3.84 18.09 4.62
C SER A 86 3.76 19.04 5.79
N GLU A 87 2.95 18.72 6.79
CA GLU A 87 2.78 19.52 8.01
C GLU A 87 3.91 19.29 9.05
N GLY A 88 4.88 18.39 8.75
CA GLY A 88 6.01 18.10 9.61
C GLY A 88 5.66 17.31 10.88
N VAL A 89 4.55 16.58 10.86
CA VAL A 89 4.15 15.64 11.93
C VAL A 89 5.01 14.38 11.88
N GLY A 90 5.41 13.98 10.68
CA GLY A 90 6.38 12.92 10.46
C GLY A 90 7.46 13.29 9.45
N ASP A 91 8.57 12.59 9.52
CA ASP A 91 9.76 12.80 8.68
C ASP A 91 9.69 11.98 7.39
N ILE A 92 8.94 10.87 7.40
CA ILE A 92 8.71 10.00 6.24
C ILE A 92 7.22 9.64 6.08
N ALA A 93 6.73 9.62 4.85
CA ALA A 93 5.40 9.10 4.51
C ALA A 93 5.48 7.85 3.63
N PHE A 94 4.83 6.78 4.08
CA PHE A 94 4.67 5.54 3.34
C PHE A 94 3.41 5.58 2.48
N VAL A 95 3.59 5.96 1.22
CA VAL A 95 2.51 6.21 0.27
C VAL A 95 2.89 5.75 -1.14
N LYS A 96 1.98 5.84 -2.10
CA LYS A 96 2.28 5.58 -3.52
C LYS A 96 3.26 6.62 -4.09
N SER A 97 3.98 6.23 -5.13
CA SER A 97 4.83 7.16 -5.89
C SER A 97 4.06 8.34 -6.49
N THR A 98 2.78 8.12 -6.85
CA THR A 98 1.87 9.12 -7.45
C THR A 98 1.13 9.99 -6.43
N SER A 99 1.41 9.84 -5.12
CA SER A 99 0.61 10.50 -4.08
C SER A 99 0.70 12.03 -4.12
N TYR A 100 1.84 12.58 -4.55
CA TYR A 100 1.96 14.03 -4.73
C TYR A 100 0.97 14.53 -5.80
N GLU A 101 1.04 13.95 -6.98
CA GLU A 101 0.23 14.34 -8.15
C GLU A 101 -1.27 14.10 -7.91
N GLU A 102 -1.61 13.03 -7.19
CA GLU A 102 -3.01 12.68 -6.91
C GLU A 102 -3.64 13.55 -5.81
N HIS A 103 -2.86 14.07 -4.87
CA HIS A 103 -3.41 14.60 -3.62
C HIS A 103 -2.91 15.99 -3.21
N CYS A 104 -1.85 16.51 -3.84
CA CYS A 104 -1.29 17.80 -3.45
C CYS A 104 -1.92 18.99 -4.19
N GLU A 105 -2.24 18.83 -5.46
CA GLU A 105 -2.72 19.93 -6.28
C GLU A 105 -3.97 20.60 -5.67
N GLY A 106 -3.90 21.89 -5.42
CA GLY A 106 -4.98 22.70 -4.83
C GLY A 106 -5.14 22.58 -3.31
N ASN A 107 -4.33 21.78 -2.64
CA ASN A 107 -4.37 21.66 -1.18
C ASN A 107 -3.36 22.58 -0.50
N SER A 108 -3.85 23.48 0.38
CA SER A 108 -3.05 24.49 1.07
C SER A 108 -2.01 23.95 2.06
N TRP A 109 -2.13 22.68 2.46
CA TRP A 109 -1.17 22.00 3.34
C TRP A 109 0.04 21.44 2.58
N CYS A 110 -0.02 21.33 1.25
CA CYS A 110 1.10 20.86 0.44
C CYS A 110 2.13 21.94 0.16
N LEU A 111 3.40 21.54 0.19
CA LEU A 111 4.51 22.35 -0.29
C LEU A 111 4.69 22.14 -1.80
N GLU A 112 5.61 22.88 -2.41
CA GLU A 112 5.96 22.70 -3.82
C GLU A 112 6.57 21.31 -4.07
N ARG A 113 6.38 20.77 -5.29
CA ARG A 113 6.89 19.43 -5.65
C ARG A 113 8.39 19.25 -5.39
N SER A 114 9.17 20.32 -5.57
CA SER A 114 10.61 20.38 -5.33
C SER A 114 11.01 20.24 -3.86
N GLU A 115 10.07 20.42 -2.94
CA GLU A 115 10.31 20.28 -1.49
C GLU A 115 10.24 18.81 -1.02
N TYR A 116 9.95 17.87 -1.94
CA TYR A 116 9.83 16.45 -1.61
C TYR A 116 10.67 15.58 -2.55
N ARG A 117 11.09 14.45 -2.05
CA ARG A 117 11.73 13.38 -2.84
C ARG A 117 11.29 11.99 -2.39
N PRO A 118 11.15 11.02 -3.32
CA PRO A 118 11.02 9.62 -2.94
C PRO A 118 12.38 9.10 -2.45
N LEU A 119 12.35 8.13 -1.54
CA LEU A 119 13.50 7.27 -1.29
C LEU A 119 13.54 6.13 -2.33
N GLU A 120 14.74 5.78 -2.76
CA GLU A 120 14.97 4.71 -3.71
C GLU A 120 15.82 3.58 -3.08
N PRO A 121 15.61 2.34 -3.52
CA PRO A 121 14.60 1.87 -4.46
C PRO A 121 13.19 1.89 -3.86
N ALA A 122 12.13 1.96 -4.69
CA ALA A 122 10.77 1.79 -4.21
C ALA A 122 10.54 0.40 -3.60
N PHE A 123 9.61 0.28 -2.65
CA PHE A 123 9.31 -1.00 -1.96
C PHE A 123 8.78 -2.11 -2.88
N GLY A 124 8.43 -1.79 -4.12
CA GLY A 124 7.83 -2.70 -5.09
C GLY A 124 6.48 -2.20 -5.59
N HIS A 125 5.76 -3.09 -6.26
CA HIS A 125 4.45 -2.78 -6.84
C HIS A 125 3.34 -3.39 -5.99
N VAL A 126 2.42 -2.55 -5.54
CA VAL A 126 1.16 -3.02 -4.94
C VAL A 126 0.26 -3.50 -6.08
N PRO A 127 -0.31 -4.73 -6.00
CA PRO A 127 -1.20 -5.22 -7.04
C PRO A 127 -2.44 -4.32 -7.16
N SER A 128 -2.86 -4.06 -8.39
CA SER A 128 -4.12 -3.37 -8.67
C SER A 128 -5.32 -4.21 -8.23
N HIS A 129 -6.48 -3.59 -8.12
CA HIS A 129 -7.72 -4.32 -7.87
C HIS A 129 -7.99 -5.34 -8.96
N ALA A 130 -8.51 -6.51 -8.59
CA ALA A 130 -8.79 -7.60 -9.50
C ALA A 130 -10.27 -8.02 -9.43
N VAL A 131 -10.82 -8.40 -10.57
CA VAL A 131 -12.09 -9.14 -10.63
C VAL A 131 -11.77 -10.60 -10.40
N MET A 132 -12.29 -11.16 -9.31
CA MET A 132 -12.08 -12.54 -8.91
C MET A 132 -13.35 -13.37 -9.11
N VAL A 133 -13.19 -14.64 -9.45
CA VAL A 133 -14.28 -15.61 -9.52
C VAL A 133 -14.02 -16.74 -8.54
N ASN A 134 -15.07 -17.28 -7.94
CA ASN A 134 -14.99 -18.49 -7.15
C ASN A 134 -15.00 -19.71 -8.10
N PRO A 135 -13.92 -20.50 -8.19
CA PRO A 135 -13.83 -21.61 -9.10
C PRO A 135 -14.85 -22.73 -8.79
N SER A 136 -15.29 -22.86 -7.53
CA SER A 136 -16.33 -23.83 -7.15
C SER A 136 -17.73 -23.50 -7.69
N HIS A 137 -17.96 -22.24 -8.09
CA HIS A 137 -19.25 -21.76 -8.58
C HIS A 137 -19.22 -21.31 -10.06
N SER A 138 -18.12 -21.52 -10.76
CA SER A 138 -17.96 -21.06 -12.14
C SER A 138 -17.24 -22.11 -12.99
N SER A 139 -17.84 -22.50 -14.11
CA SER A 139 -17.17 -23.34 -15.10
C SER A 139 -16.13 -22.54 -15.88
N ASP A 140 -15.12 -23.22 -16.42
CA ASP A 140 -14.08 -22.60 -17.27
C ASP A 140 -14.68 -21.84 -18.46
N ALA A 141 -15.74 -22.35 -19.06
CA ALA A 141 -16.43 -21.67 -20.16
C ALA A 141 -17.07 -20.35 -19.71
N ARG A 142 -17.66 -20.32 -18.51
CA ARG A 142 -18.23 -19.09 -17.94
C ARG A 142 -17.15 -18.08 -17.58
N ILE A 143 -16.04 -18.53 -17.00
CA ILE A 143 -14.87 -17.69 -16.69
C ILE A 143 -14.33 -17.07 -17.98
N ALA A 144 -14.12 -17.87 -19.02
CA ALA A 144 -13.64 -17.39 -20.32
C ALA A 144 -14.59 -16.35 -20.94
N THR A 145 -15.90 -16.56 -20.86
CA THR A 145 -16.90 -15.63 -21.36
C THR A 145 -16.87 -14.30 -20.62
N ILE A 146 -16.81 -14.31 -19.27
CA ILE A 146 -16.74 -13.10 -18.44
C ILE A 146 -15.42 -12.35 -18.72
N THR A 147 -14.31 -13.08 -18.79
CA THR A 147 -12.99 -12.49 -19.09
C THR A 147 -13.00 -11.79 -20.44
N ALA A 148 -13.51 -12.45 -21.49
CA ALA A 148 -13.61 -11.85 -22.82
C ALA A 148 -14.50 -10.60 -22.83
N ALA A 149 -15.63 -10.64 -22.15
CA ALA A 149 -16.54 -9.49 -22.06
C ALA A 149 -15.90 -8.29 -21.32
N LEU A 150 -15.17 -8.55 -20.23
CA LEU A 150 -14.46 -7.49 -19.48
C LEU A 150 -13.32 -6.90 -20.33
N LEU A 151 -12.53 -7.73 -20.99
CA LEU A 151 -11.43 -7.27 -21.86
C LEU A 151 -11.92 -6.45 -23.04
N ALA A 152 -13.12 -6.76 -23.58
CA ALA A 152 -13.74 -6.00 -24.67
C ALA A 152 -14.05 -4.54 -24.28
N LEU A 153 -14.16 -4.21 -23.01
CA LEU A 153 -14.32 -2.83 -22.54
C LEU A 153 -13.13 -1.93 -22.89
N ASN A 154 -11.96 -2.50 -23.16
CA ASN A 154 -10.80 -1.72 -23.60
C ASN A 154 -10.94 -1.20 -25.05
N GLU A 155 -11.78 -1.82 -25.89
CA GLU A 155 -11.80 -1.64 -27.34
C GLU A 155 -12.51 -0.36 -27.80
N GLY A 156 -13.26 0.31 -26.93
CA GLY A 156 -14.04 1.47 -27.33
C GLY A 156 -13.98 2.62 -26.33
N GLU A 157 -14.38 3.80 -26.78
CA GLU A 157 -14.46 4.97 -25.91
C GLU A 157 -15.49 4.78 -24.80
N GLU A 158 -16.66 4.21 -25.12
CA GLU A 158 -17.72 3.91 -24.15
C GLU A 158 -17.25 2.90 -23.10
N GLY A 159 -16.57 1.82 -23.52
CA GLY A 159 -16.02 0.82 -22.60
C GLY A 159 -14.99 1.42 -21.65
N ARG A 160 -14.07 2.23 -22.15
CA ARG A 160 -13.09 2.94 -21.31
C ARG A 160 -13.75 3.95 -20.37
N ALA A 161 -14.79 4.64 -20.79
CA ALA A 161 -15.56 5.53 -19.95
C ALA A 161 -16.22 4.78 -18.78
N ILE A 162 -16.76 3.58 -19.03
CA ILE A 162 -17.31 2.69 -17.99
C ILE A 162 -16.21 2.28 -17.02
N LEU A 163 -15.05 1.80 -17.51
CA LEU A 163 -13.92 1.43 -16.65
C LEU A 163 -13.45 2.60 -15.78
N GLY A 164 -13.35 3.80 -16.35
CA GLY A 164 -13.00 5.01 -15.62
C GLY A 164 -14.01 5.39 -14.53
N SER A 165 -15.31 5.33 -14.87
CA SER A 165 -16.38 5.77 -13.93
C SER A 165 -16.66 4.75 -12.82
N VAL A 166 -16.55 3.45 -13.10
CA VAL A 166 -16.93 2.39 -12.15
C VAL A 166 -15.72 1.88 -11.36
N LEU A 167 -14.58 1.69 -12.04
CA LEU A 167 -13.39 1.09 -11.45
C LEU A 167 -12.23 2.08 -11.26
N ASN A 168 -12.39 3.31 -11.68
CA ASN A 168 -11.36 4.34 -11.67
C ASN A 168 -10.02 3.84 -12.29
N THR A 169 -10.11 3.19 -13.45
CA THR A 169 -8.96 2.63 -14.17
C THR A 169 -9.02 2.97 -15.65
N PRO A 170 -7.89 3.22 -16.33
CA PRO A 170 -7.85 3.47 -17.76
C PRO A 170 -8.05 2.21 -18.60
N GLY A 171 -7.94 1.03 -18.00
CA GLY A 171 -8.04 -0.25 -18.69
C GLY A 171 -8.03 -1.45 -17.75
N ILE A 172 -8.25 -2.63 -18.32
CA ILE A 172 -8.25 -3.92 -17.62
C ILE A 172 -7.44 -4.94 -18.43
N THR A 173 -6.73 -5.82 -17.74
CA THR A 173 -5.91 -6.87 -18.35
C THR A 173 -6.12 -8.21 -17.67
N ALA A 174 -5.92 -9.29 -18.40
CA ALA A 174 -5.95 -10.63 -17.82
C ALA A 174 -4.68 -10.87 -17.02
N VAL A 175 -4.84 -11.36 -15.80
CA VAL A 175 -3.74 -11.72 -14.90
C VAL A 175 -3.98 -13.09 -14.28
N ASN A 176 -2.93 -13.70 -13.75
CA ASN A 176 -3.05 -14.84 -12.84
C ASN A 176 -2.53 -14.46 -11.45
N SER A 177 -3.01 -15.14 -10.42
CA SER A 177 -2.65 -14.84 -9.04
C SER A 177 -1.15 -14.91 -8.76
N ALA A 178 -0.46 -15.88 -9.34
CA ALA A 178 0.97 -16.10 -9.11
C ALA A 178 1.82 -14.91 -9.56
N THR A 179 1.54 -14.36 -10.75
CA THR A 179 2.30 -13.21 -11.27
C THR A 179 1.79 -11.88 -10.72
N HIS A 180 0.46 -11.74 -10.55
CA HIS A 180 -0.15 -10.48 -10.10
C HIS A 180 0.16 -10.16 -8.64
N LEU A 181 0.27 -11.20 -7.79
CA LEU A 181 0.47 -11.04 -6.36
C LEU A 181 1.93 -11.27 -5.91
N ALA A 182 2.85 -11.63 -6.81
CA ALA A 182 4.19 -12.05 -6.45
C ALA A 182 4.91 -11.03 -5.54
N SER A 183 5.10 -9.81 -5.99
CA SER A 183 5.81 -8.78 -5.22
C SER A 183 5.11 -8.41 -3.91
N TYR A 184 3.78 -8.46 -3.91
CA TYR A 184 3.00 -8.25 -2.69
C TYR A 184 3.19 -9.40 -1.70
N SER A 185 3.08 -10.64 -2.18
CA SER A 185 3.27 -11.83 -1.35
C SER A 185 4.68 -11.88 -0.74
N ASP A 186 5.70 -11.59 -1.54
CA ASP A 186 7.09 -11.58 -1.08
C ASP A 186 7.31 -10.55 0.04
N ALA A 187 6.77 -9.34 -0.11
CA ALA A 187 6.89 -8.32 0.91
C ALA A 187 6.11 -8.67 2.18
N ILE A 188 4.81 -9.01 2.06
CA ILE A 188 3.98 -9.25 3.24
C ILE A 188 4.35 -10.52 4.00
N SER A 189 5.02 -11.50 3.37
CA SER A 189 5.47 -12.71 4.06
C SER A 189 6.47 -12.42 5.19
N ASN A 190 7.11 -11.27 5.19
CA ASN A 190 8.03 -10.83 6.25
C ASN A 190 7.30 -10.15 7.42
N ILE A 191 5.99 -9.89 7.31
CA ILE A 191 5.21 -9.28 8.39
C ILE A 191 4.88 -10.34 9.44
N PRO A 192 5.21 -10.10 10.73
CA PRO A 192 4.92 -11.06 11.79
C PRO A 192 3.42 -11.36 11.87
N GLY A 193 3.06 -12.62 12.07
CA GLY A 193 1.68 -13.09 12.25
C GLY A 193 0.71 -12.89 11.07
N ILE A 194 1.16 -12.41 9.92
CA ILE A 194 0.27 -12.04 8.81
C ILE A 194 -0.52 -13.20 8.24
N GLN A 195 0.09 -14.39 8.18
CA GLN A 195 -0.58 -15.59 7.64
C GLN A 195 -1.73 -16.04 8.55
N GLN A 196 -1.48 -16.07 9.86
CA GLN A 196 -2.52 -16.42 10.84
C GLN A 196 -3.63 -15.38 10.87
N TYR A 197 -3.27 -14.10 10.84
CA TYR A 197 -4.24 -13.00 10.78
C TYR A 197 -5.19 -13.12 9.59
N PHE A 198 -4.70 -13.45 8.41
CA PHE A 198 -5.57 -13.67 7.25
C PHE A 198 -6.40 -14.95 7.36
N ALA A 199 -5.83 -16.06 7.85
CA ALA A 199 -6.56 -17.30 8.04
C ALA A 199 -7.77 -17.09 8.99
N GLU A 200 -7.55 -16.50 10.15
CA GLU A 200 -8.60 -16.20 11.13
C GLU A 200 -9.66 -15.21 10.60
N SER A 201 -9.23 -14.22 9.82
CA SER A 201 -10.16 -13.25 9.21
C SER A 201 -11.08 -13.90 8.17
N TYR A 202 -10.64 -14.93 7.47
CA TYR A 202 -11.46 -15.67 6.50
C TYR A 202 -12.38 -16.70 7.15
N GLU A 203 -11.99 -17.32 8.26
CA GLU A 203 -12.83 -18.28 8.99
C GLU A 203 -14.07 -17.60 9.62
N GLN A 204 -13.95 -16.32 10.00
CA GLN A 204 -15.06 -15.56 10.59
C GLN A 204 -16.13 -15.11 9.57
N THR A 205 -15.86 -15.22 8.27
CA THR A 205 -16.75 -14.76 7.19
C THR A 205 -17.40 -15.90 6.39
N GLY A 206 -17.19 -17.17 6.81
CA GLY A 206 -17.71 -18.40 6.19
C GLY A 206 -19.11 -18.83 6.66
#